data_7b80573580cba7646c0796acb4223402
#
_entry.id   7b80573580cba7646c0796acb4223402
#
_cell.length_a   1.000
_cell.length_b   1.000
_cell.length_c   1.000
_cell.angle_alpha   90.00
_cell.angle_beta   90.00
_cell.angle_gamma   90.00
#
_symmetry.space_group_name_H-M   'P 1'
#
loop_
_entity.id
_entity.type
_entity.pdbx_description
1 polymer ?
#
loop_
_entity_poly.entity_id
_entity_poly.type
_entity_poly.pdbx_seq_one_letter_code
_entity_poly.pdbx_strand_id
1 'polypeptide(L)'
;MKIALVHDWLPTMGGAERVLSDFVELYPEAPIYTLICNHSKMEEPLKSANIITSHLQKKKECTNHRKLFPFMPTAIESFDLTGYDMVLSSSSSVAKGVITHPDAIHICYCHSPMRYAWEFSYEYAGRMSGKGKLVQKLLNYFLTWIRVWDYASAARVDYFIANSENVAKRIRKHYRREAVVIPPPVRCRLFQISEYDGDYFLVVSRFQEYKRVDIAIEACNKLGLKLKVVGDGPDYKRLKALAGPTVELLGRVDDAHVKELYAGCRAFLFPGEEDFGITPLEAMASGRPVIAYGKGGALETVVEGVTGTFFHEQTTDSLVEALKRFESMTFDKQVLRAHAQKFDDEVFKARIKAFVEEKYNERNGAGR
;
A
#
# COMPACT_ATOMS: atom_id res chain seq x y z
N MET A 1 -4.54 -0.09 -29.27
CA MET A 1 -3.59 -0.32 -28.17
C MET A 1 -4.03 -1.57 -27.41
N LYS A 2 -3.22 -2.63 -27.46
CA LYS A 2 -3.47 -3.90 -26.77
C LYS A 2 -2.64 -3.92 -25.48
N ILE A 3 -3.32 -3.98 -24.32
CA ILE A 3 -2.68 -3.83 -23.00
C ILE A 3 -2.65 -5.17 -22.28
N ALA A 4 -1.54 -5.45 -21.55
CA ALA A 4 -1.47 -6.46 -20.51
C ALA A 4 -1.26 -5.81 -19.14
N LEU A 5 -1.97 -6.28 -18.12
CA LEU A 5 -1.75 -5.93 -16.73
C LEU A 5 -0.82 -6.96 -16.09
N VAL A 6 0.10 -6.51 -15.24
CA VAL A 6 0.98 -7.41 -14.49
C VAL A 6 0.93 -7.06 -13.01
N HIS A 7 0.79 -8.05 -12.14
CA HIS A 7 0.76 -7.85 -10.69
C HIS A 7 1.60 -8.88 -9.96
N ASP A 8 2.16 -8.52 -8.82
CA ASP A 8 3.08 -9.42 -8.09
C ASP A 8 2.41 -10.76 -7.71
N TRP A 9 1.32 -10.71 -6.94
CA TRP A 9 0.54 -11.87 -6.47
C TRP A 9 -0.83 -11.43 -5.95
N LEU A 10 -1.80 -12.34 -5.99
CA LEU A 10 -3.20 -12.11 -5.58
C LEU A 10 -3.68 -13.12 -4.52
N PRO A 11 -3.09 -13.16 -3.29
CA PRO A 11 -3.52 -14.09 -2.24
C PRO A 11 -4.74 -13.59 -1.46
N THR A 12 -4.91 -12.27 -1.34
CA THR A 12 -6.01 -11.58 -0.63
C THR A 12 -6.12 -10.16 -1.14
N MET A 13 -7.27 -9.52 -0.95
CA MET A 13 -7.43 -8.09 -1.23
C MET A 13 -6.61 -7.22 -0.25
N GLY A 14 -6.05 -6.14 -0.76
CA GLY A 14 -5.28 -5.12 -0.04
C GLY A 14 -5.18 -3.82 -0.84
N GLY A 15 -4.32 -2.88 -0.43
CA GLY A 15 -4.18 -1.59 -1.11
C GLY A 15 -3.66 -1.68 -2.54
N ALA A 16 -2.70 -2.57 -2.81
CA ALA A 16 -2.16 -2.77 -4.15
C ALA A 16 -3.17 -3.45 -5.08
N GLU A 17 -3.93 -4.41 -4.55
CA GLU A 17 -4.98 -5.10 -5.28
C GLU A 17 -6.16 -4.17 -5.60
N ARG A 18 -6.47 -3.18 -4.74
CA ARG A 18 -7.45 -2.14 -5.05
C ARG A 18 -6.99 -1.25 -6.22
N VAL A 19 -5.72 -0.87 -6.27
CA VAL A 19 -5.15 -0.15 -7.43
C VAL A 19 -5.26 -1.00 -8.71
N LEU A 20 -4.98 -2.30 -8.62
CA LEU A 20 -5.15 -3.21 -9.75
C LEU A 20 -6.62 -3.29 -10.19
N SER A 21 -7.58 -3.26 -9.25
CA SER A 21 -9.01 -3.21 -9.58
C SER A 21 -9.35 -1.98 -10.44
N ASP A 22 -8.78 -0.81 -10.12
CA ASP A 22 -9.00 0.40 -10.92
C ASP A 22 -8.34 0.29 -12.31
N PHE A 23 -7.22 -0.44 -12.45
CA PHE A 23 -6.64 -0.73 -13.77
C PHE A 23 -7.54 -1.65 -14.59
N VAL A 24 -8.19 -2.65 -13.96
CA VAL A 24 -9.17 -3.52 -14.64
C VAL A 24 -10.42 -2.72 -15.04
N GLU A 25 -10.89 -1.80 -14.20
CA GLU A 25 -12.00 -0.90 -14.58
C GLU A 25 -11.65 -0.02 -15.79
N LEU A 26 -10.39 0.44 -15.92
CA LEU A 26 -9.91 1.22 -17.07
C LEU A 26 -9.70 0.36 -18.34
N TYR A 27 -9.26 -0.88 -18.17
CA TYR A 27 -8.87 -1.78 -19.27
C TYR A 27 -9.49 -3.17 -19.07
N PRO A 28 -10.82 -3.32 -19.19
CA PRO A 28 -11.53 -4.55 -18.83
C PRO A 28 -11.17 -5.76 -19.71
N GLU A 29 -10.70 -5.51 -20.93
CA GLU A 29 -10.26 -6.57 -21.85
C GLU A 29 -8.81 -7.02 -21.62
N ALA A 30 -8.04 -6.31 -20.76
CA ALA A 30 -6.65 -6.62 -20.54
C ALA A 30 -6.50 -7.85 -19.60
N PRO A 31 -5.77 -8.89 -20.00
CA PRO A 31 -5.47 -10.00 -19.11
C PRO A 31 -4.52 -9.55 -17.99
N ILE A 32 -4.66 -10.19 -16.83
CA ILE A 32 -3.80 -9.96 -15.65
C ILE A 32 -2.81 -11.12 -15.55
N TYR A 33 -1.52 -10.83 -15.67
CA TYR A 33 -0.44 -11.76 -15.41
C TYR A 33 0.01 -11.61 -13.95
N THR A 34 0.01 -12.71 -13.20
CA THR A 34 0.42 -12.69 -11.79
C THR A 34 1.08 -14.00 -11.38
N LEU A 35 1.95 -13.96 -10.38
CA LEU A 35 2.65 -15.17 -9.94
C LEU A 35 1.70 -16.24 -9.43
N ILE A 36 0.77 -15.85 -8.56
CA ILE A 36 -0.24 -16.72 -7.93
C ILE A 36 -1.52 -15.95 -7.67
N CYS A 37 -2.65 -16.63 -7.70
CA CYS A 37 -3.96 -16.06 -7.38
C CYS A 37 -4.77 -17.02 -6.49
N ASN A 38 -5.46 -16.46 -5.50
CA ASN A 38 -6.51 -17.13 -4.76
C ASN A 38 -7.87 -16.54 -5.15
N HIS A 39 -8.50 -17.08 -6.18
CA HIS A 39 -9.77 -16.58 -6.72
C HIS A 39 -10.88 -16.45 -5.67
N SER A 40 -10.90 -17.33 -4.65
CA SER A 40 -11.94 -17.30 -3.60
C SER A 40 -11.83 -16.06 -2.67
N LYS A 41 -10.70 -15.35 -2.72
CA LYS A 41 -10.43 -14.15 -1.93
C LYS A 41 -10.48 -12.85 -2.76
N MET A 42 -10.77 -12.97 -4.06
CA MET A 42 -10.89 -11.81 -4.93
C MET A 42 -12.31 -11.26 -4.91
N GLU A 43 -12.39 -9.93 -5.02
CA GLU A 43 -13.62 -9.15 -5.16
C GLU A 43 -13.73 -8.64 -6.60
N GLU A 44 -14.93 -8.19 -7.00
CA GLU A 44 -15.09 -7.56 -8.31
C GLU A 44 -14.31 -6.22 -8.38
N PRO A 45 -13.70 -5.87 -9.52
CA PRO A 45 -13.76 -6.58 -10.82
C PRO A 45 -12.70 -7.69 -10.99
N LEU A 46 -11.78 -7.90 -10.04
CA LEU A 46 -10.71 -8.90 -10.16
C LEU A 46 -11.24 -10.35 -10.23
N LYS A 47 -12.37 -10.60 -9.59
CA LYS A 47 -12.97 -11.95 -9.55
C LYS A 47 -13.41 -12.44 -10.91
N SER A 48 -13.91 -11.55 -11.76
CA SER A 48 -14.36 -11.85 -13.13
C SER A 48 -13.28 -11.60 -14.19
N ALA A 49 -12.13 -11.02 -13.82
CA ALA A 49 -11.06 -10.71 -14.75
C ALA A 49 -10.37 -11.97 -15.30
N ASN A 50 -9.80 -11.86 -16.50
CA ASN A 50 -8.97 -12.92 -17.09
C ASN A 50 -7.58 -12.92 -16.41
N ILE A 51 -7.39 -13.83 -15.44
CA ILE A 51 -6.14 -13.96 -14.66
C ILE A 51 -5.32 -15.13 -15.15
N ILE A 52 -4.09 -14.84 -15.56
CA ILE A 52 -3.09 -15.80 -16.03
C ILE A 52 -2.01 -15.92 -14.95
N THR A 53 -1.88 -17.11 -14.34
CA THR A 53 -0.91 -17.35 -13.28
C THR A 53 0.36 -18.01 -13.78
N SER A 54 1.48 -17.82 -13.07
CA SER A 54 2.75 -18.47 -13.40
C SER A 54 2.76 -19.96 -13.02
N HIS A 55 3.82 -20.65 -13.43
CA HIS A 55 4.09 -22.05 -13.03
C HIS A 55 4.24 -22.26 -11.51
N LEU A 56 4.34 -21.18 -10.73
CA LEU A 56 4.36 -21.26 -9.26
C LEU A 56 2.98 -21.54 -8.67
N GLN A 57 1.90 -21.39 -9.42
CA GLN A 57 0.54 -21.70 -9.01
C GLN A 57 0.32 -23.21 -8.95
N LYS A 58 0.62 -23.86 -7.82
CA LYS A 58 0.47 -25.32 -7.66
C LYS A 58 -0.92 -25.77 -7.20
N LYS A 59 -1.69 -24.90 -6.53
CA LYS A 59 -3.02 -25.14 -5.98
C LYS A 59 -3.90 -23.94 -6.22
N LYS A 60 -5.22 -24.16 -6.40
CA LYS A 60 -6.20 -23.07 -6.58
C LYS A 60 -6.20 -22.04 -5.44
N GLU A 61 -5.74 -22.42 -4.25
CA GLU A 61 -5.68 -21.57 -3.05
C GLU A 61 -4.24 -21.43 -2.53
N CYS A 62 -3.33 -20.91 -3.34
CA CYS A 62 -1.97 -20.67 -2.90
C CYS A 62 -1.92 -19.38 -2.04
N THR A 63 -1.75 -19.53 -0.73
CA THR A 63 -1.75 -18.40 0.23
C THR A 63 -0.35 -18.03 0.75
N ASN A 64 0.64 -18.90 0.62
CA ASN A 64 1.96 -18.68 1.20
C ASN A 64 3.01 -18.31 0.15
N HIS A 65 2.87 -17.12 -0.45
CA HIS A 65 3.78 -16.58 -1.45
C HIS A 65 5.23 -16.41 -0.91
N ARG A 66 5.41 -16.15 0.39
CA ARG A 66 6.76 -15.86 0.96
C ARG A 66 7.77 -16.98 0.77
N LYS A 67 7.31 -18.24 0.75
CA LYS A 67 8.17 -19.41 0.50
C LYS A 67 8.62 -19.54 -0.96
N LEU A 68 7.91 -18.88 -1.87
CA LEU A 68 8.18 -18.90 -3.31
C LEU A 68 9.17 -17.82 -3.72
N PHE A 69 9.54 -16.93 -2.80
CA PHE A 69 10.33 -15.73 -3.09
C PHE A 69 11.61 -15.98 -3.92
N PRO A 70 12.43 -17.00 -3.66
CA PRO A 70 13.63 -17.26 -4.48
C PRO A 70 13.36 -17.58 -5.95
N PHE A 71 12.14 -18.03 -6.27
CA PHE A 71 11.74 -18.44 -7.62
C PHE A 71 10.94 -17.38 -8.37
N MET A 72 10.51 -16.32 -7.67
CA MET A 72 9.66 -15.29 -8.23
C MET A 72 10.30 -14.52 -9.39
N PRO A 73 11.59 -14.14 -9.35
CA PRO A 73 12.27 -13.50 -10.48
C PRO A 73 12.17 -14.29 -11.79
N THR A 74 12.50 -15.57 -11.75
CA THR A 74 12.40 -16.44 -12.93
C THR A 74 10.96 -16.61 -13.40
N ALA A 75 10.02 -16.73 -12.46
CA ALA A 75 8.61 -16.94 -12.78
C ALA A 75 7.98 -15.70 -13.44
N ILE A 76 8.33 -14.48 -12.98
CA ILE A 76 7.80 -13.26 -13.60
C ILE A 76 8.38 -13.02 -14.99
N GLU A 77 9.66 -13.37 -15.21
CA GLU A 77 10.32 -13.26 -16.51
C GLU A 77 9.86 -14.32 -17.52
N SER A 78 9.21 -15.39 -17.07
CA SER A 78 8.70 -16.46 -17.95
C SER A 78 7.36 -16.16 -18.61
N PHE A 79 6.72 -15.05 -18.32
CA PHE A 79 5.49 -14.67 -19.00
C PHE A 79 5.77 -14.25 -20.45
N ASP A 80 5.02 -14.82 -21.37
CA ASP A 80 5.00 -14.37 -22.77
C ASP A 80 4.08 -13.14 -22.90
N LEU A 81 4.70 -11.98 -23.07
CA LEU A 81 4.02 -10.70 -23.29
C LEU A 81 4.18 -10.21 -24.74
N THR A 82 4.53 -11.10 -25.67
CA THR A 82 4.55 -10.76 -27.09
C THR A 82 3.15 -10.41 -27.61
N GLY A 83 3.08 -9.46 -28.52
CA GLY A 83 1.81 -9.02 -29.11
C GLY A 83 0.98 -8.06 -28.24
N TYR A 84 1.53 -7.50 -27.16
CA TYR A 84 0.99 -6.35 -26.48
C TYR A 84 1.75 -5.08 -26.87
N ASP A 85 1.01 -4.01 -27.10
CA ASP A 85 1.59 -2.68 -27.38
C ASP A 85 2.08 -2.03 -26.07
N MET A 86 1.42 -2.38 -24.95
CA MET A 86 1.70 -1.81 -23.64
C MET A 86 1.55 -2.83 -22.52
N VAL A 87 2.45 -2.75 -21.56
CA VAL A 87 2.41 -3.49 -20.31
C VAL A 87 2.30 -2.50 -19.15
N LEU A 88 1.23 -2.59 -18.37
CA LEU A 88 1.06 -1.81 -17.14
C LEU A 88 1.25 -2.72 -15.94
N SER A 89 2.39 -2.58 -15.25
CA SER A 89 2.70 -3.38 -14.07
C SER A 89 2.38 -2.64 -12.76
N SER A 90 1.76 -3.34 -11.81
CA SER A 90 1.49 -2.88 -10.44
C SER A 90 2.43 -3.65 -9.50
N SER A 91 3.48 -3.00 -9.01
CA SER A 91 4.62 -3.67 -8.41
C SER A 91 5.01 -3.12 -7.04
N SER A 92 5.10 -4.02 -6.08
CA SER A 92 5.78 -3.84 -4.78
C SER A 92 6.98 -4.76 -4.64
N SER A 93 7.19 -5.64 -5.63
CA SER A 93 8.22 -6.67 -5.62
C SER A 93 8.77 -6.95 -7.03
N VAL A 94 8.25 -7.98 -7.70
CA VAL A 94 8.84 -8.54 -8.92
C VAL A 94 8.09 -8.21 -10.20
N ALA A 95 6.84 -7.73 -10.14
CA ALA A 95 6.01 -7.51 -11.33
C ALA A 95 6.64 -6.59 -12.37
N LYS A 96 7.43 -5.59 -11.95
CA LYS A 96 8.20 -4.74 -12.85
C LYS A 96 9.29 -5.47 -13.65
N GLY A 97 9.62 -6.70 -13.24
CA GLY A 97 10.68 -7.50 -13.83
C GLY A 97 10.26 -8.32 -15.07
N VAL A 98 9.06 -8.16 -15.59
CA VAL A 98 8.64 -8.79 -16.85
C VAL A 98 9.53 -8.37 -18.02
N ILE A 99 9.62 -9.23 -19.02
CA ILE A 99 10.33 -8.97 -20.27
C ILE A 99 9.28 -8.60 -21.32
N THR A 100 9.42 -7.43 -21.92
CA THR A 100 8.52 -6.92 -22.95
C THR A 100 9.18 -6.94 -24.32
N HIS A 101 8.37 -6.96 -25.38
CA HIS A 101 8.88 -6.78 -26.75
C HIS A 101 9.53 -5.39 -26.91
N PRO A 102 10.59 -5.23 -27.74
CA PRO A 102 11.24 -3.93 -27.96
C PRO A 102 10.29 -2.80 -28.40
N ASP A 103 9.21 -3.15 -29.09
CA ASP A 103 8.19 -2.17 -29.53
C ASP A 103 7.07 -1.93 -28.49
N ALA A 104 7.02 -2.70 -27.41
CA ALA A 104 6.04 -2.48 -26.35
C ALA A 104 6.52 -1.42 -25.35
N ILE A 105 5.58 -0.68 -24.77
CA ILE A 105 5.87 0.27 -23.69
C ILE A 105 5.58 -0.41 -22.34
N HIS A 106 6.54 -0.36 -21.42
CA HIS A 106 6.37 -0.83 -20.07
C HIS A 106 6.22 0.33 -19.08
N ILE A 107 5.02 0.54 -18.56
CA ILE A 107 4.74 1.47 -17.47
C ILE A 107 4.63 0.69 -16.16
N CYS A 108 5.38 1.08 -15.15
CA CYS A 108 5.33 0.46 -13.81
C CYS A 108 4.72 1.43 -12.79
N TYR A 109 3.53 1.09 -12.27
CA TYR A 109 3.01 1.68 -11.05
C TYR A 109 3.72 1.02 -9.86
N CYS A 110 4.66 1.74 -9.28
CA CYS A 110 5.51 1.26 -8.20
C CYS A 110 4.91 1.64 -6.85
N HIS A 111 4.39 0.64 -6.12
CA HIS A 111 3.92 0.86 -4.73
C HIS A 111 5.08 1.13 -3.79
N SER A 112 6.21 0.48 -4.02
CA SER A 112 7.49 0.71 -3.36
C SER A 112 8.57 -0.13 -4.07
N PRO A 113 9.84 0.30 -4.14
CA PRO A 113 10.96 -0.61 -4.32
C PRO A 113 10.94 -1.72 -3.26
N MET A 114 11.51 -2.89 -3.56
CA MET A 114 11.49 -4.04 -2.64
C MET A 114 12.00 -3.69 -1.24
N ARG A 115 11.12 -3.29 -0.30
CA ARG A 115 11.50 -2.82 1.04
C ARG A 115 12.34 -3.85 1.82
N TYR A 116 12.02 -5.13 1.70
CA TYR A 116 12.75 -6.20 2.36
C TYR A 116 14.16 -6.42 1.81
N ALA A 117 14.44 -6.00 0.58
CA ALA A 117 15.76 -6.07 -0.01
C ALA A 117 16.61 -4.82 0.30
N TRP A 118 16.01 -3.64 0.33
CA TRP A 118 16.71 -2.37 0.45
C TRP A 118 16.67 -1.79 1.86
N GLU A 119 15.49 -1.64 2.47
CA GLU A 119 15.32 -0.91 3.73
C GLU A 119 15.33 -1.83 4.96
N PHE A 120 14.55 -2.90 4.91
CA PHE A 120 14.39 -3.83 6.04
C PHE A 120 15.33 -5.04 5.99
N SER A 121 16.38 -5.00 5.16
CA SER A 121 17.31 -6.13 5.03
C SER A 121 17.98 -6.52 6.34
N TYR A 122 18.33 -5.55 7.19
CA TYR A 122 18.92 -5.80 8.51
C TYR A 122 17.93 -6.38 9.51
N GLU A 123 16.67 -5.93 9.51
CA GLU A 123 15.62 -6.48 10.37
C GLU A 123 15.29 -7.93 9.98
N TYR A 124 15.20 -8.21 8.68
CA TYR A 124 15.02 -9.58 8.19
C TYR A 124 16.21 -10.49 8.54
N ALA A 125 17.42 -10.00 8.40
CA ALA A 125 18.63 -10.74 8.80
C ALA A 125 18.65 -10.96 10.31
N GLY A 126 18.26 -9.98 11.13
CA GLY A 126 18.17 -10.06 12.58
C GLY A 126 17.15 -11.11 13.05
N ARG A 127 15.96 -11.15 12.44
CA ARG A 127 14.92 -12.18 12.75
C ARG A 127 15.38 -13.61 12.40
N MET A 128 16.33 -13.76 11.51
CA MET A 128 16.92 -15.05 11.11
C MET A 128 18.20 -15.39 11.90
N SER A 129 18.74 -14.46 12.70
CA SER A 129 20.00 -14.64 13.43
C SER A 129 20.00 -15.84 14.39
N GLY A 130 18.83 -16.21 14.94
CA GLY A 130 18.64 -17.41 15.77
C GLY A 130 18.76 -18.76 15.03
N LYS A 131 18.85 -18.77 13.69
CA LYS A 131 18.90 -20.01 12.88
C LYS A 131 20.31 -20.46 12.49
N GLY A 132 21.35 -19.83 13.04
CA GLY A 132 22.75 -20.20 12.82
C GLY A 132 23.49 -19.39 11.74
N LYS A 133 24.82 -19.28 11.90
CA LYS A 133 25.68 -18.43 11.07
C LYS A 133 25.64 -18.77 9.57
N LEU A 134 25.49 -20.05 9.21
CA LEU A 134 25.43 -20.49 7.82
C LEU A 134 24.16 -19.98 7.12
N VAL A 135 23.01 -20.09 7.78
CA VAL A 135 21.71 -19.62 7.26
C VAL A 135 21.75 -18.09 7.04
N GLN A 136 22.35 -17.37 7.99
CA GLN A 136 22.53 -15.92 7.88
C GLN A 136 23.44 -15.55 6.69
N LYS A 137 24.55 -16.28 6.48
CA LYS A 137 25.44 -16.06 5.33
C LYS A 137 24.72 -16.30 4.01
N LEU A 138 23.97 -17.40 3.88
CA LEU A 138 23.18 -17.71 2.69
C LEU A 138 22.10 -16.65 2.42
N LEU A 139 21.43 -16.17 3.47
CA LEU A 139 20.44 -15.08 3.35
C LEU A 139 21.09 -13.79 2.83
N ASN A 140 22.27 -13.43 3.33
CA ASN A 140 22.98 -12.23 2.87
C ASN A 140 23.38 -12.33 1.40
N TYR A 141 23.86 -13.50 0.93
CA TYR A 141 24.11 -13.75 -0.51
C TYR A 141 22.84 -13.60 -1.33
N PHE A 142 21.74 -14.21 -0.87
CA PHE A 142 20.45 -14.10 -1.54
C PHE A 142 19.95 -12.65 -1.60
N LEU A 143 20.06 -11.88 -0.50
CA LEU A 143 19.68 -10.46 -0.48
C LEU A 143 20.56 -9.61 -1.41
N THR A 144 21.82 -9.97 -1.57
CA THR A 144 22.71 -9.30 -2.53
C THR A 144 22.29 -9.61 -3.96
N TRP A 145 22.05 -10.89 -4.26
CA TRP A 145 21.59 -11.32 -5.58
C TRP A 145 20.24 -10.68 -5.96
N ILE A 146 19.26 -10.68 -5.04
CA ILE A 146 17.95 -10.09 -5.33
C ILE A 146 18.02 -8.58 -5.55
N ARG A 147 18.92 -7.85 -4.84
CA ARG A 147 19.14 -6.42 -5.11
C ARG A 147 19.72 -6.17 -6.50
N VAL A 148 20.64 -7.01 -6.97
CA VAL A 148 21.19 -6.92 -8.33
C VAL A 148 20.09 -7.15 -9.36
N TRP A 149 19.28 -8.20 -9.18
CA TRP A 149 18.14 -8.48 -10.06
C TRP A 149 17.11 -7.37 -10.03
N ASP A 150 16.76 -6.86 -8.84
CA ASP A 150 15.77 -5.80 -8.65
C ASP A 150 16.19 -4.50 -9.33
N TYR A 151 17.48 -4.14 -9.21
CA TYR A 151 18.05 -3.00 -9.91
C TYR A 151 18.07 -3.19 -11.43
N ALA A 152 18.54 -4.35 -11.90
CA ALA A 152 18.61 -4.66 -13.33
C ALA A 152 17.19 -4.71 -13.96
N SER A 153 16.21 -5.28 -13.24
CA SER A 153 14.83 -5.32 -13.71
C SER A 153 14.20 -3.94 -13.85
N ALA A 154 14.56 -2.99 -12.98
CA ALA A 154 14.08 -1.62 -13.06
C ALA A 154 14.56 -0.87 -14.32
N ALA A 155 15.70 -1.29 -14.92
CA ALA A 155 16.19 -0.72 -16.18
C ALA A 155 15.31 -1.09 -17.40
N ARG A 156 14.52 -2.16 -17.31
CA ARG A 156 13.59 -2.61 -18.37
C ARG A 156 12.28 -1.83 -18.41
N VAL A 157 11.98 -1.07 -17.37
CA VAL A 157 10.78 -0.23 -17.28
C VAL A 157 11.01 1.06 -18.07
N ASP A 158 10.12 1.39 -18.99
CA ASP A 158 10.22 2.65 -19.74
C ASP A 158 9.82 3.84 -18.85
N TYR A 159 8.70 3.74 -18.15
CA TYR A 159 8.18 4.82 -17.31
C TYR A 159 7.75 4.32 -15.92
N PHE A 160 8.17 5.02 -14.88
CA PHE A 160 7.71 4.78 -13.51
C PHE A 160 6.63 5.77 -13.10
N ILE A 161 5.58 5.23 -12.48
CA ILE A 161 4.62 5.98 -11.68
C ILE A 161 4.85 5.59 -10.22
N ALA A 162 5.09 6.56 -9.35
CA ALA A 162 5.20 6.36 -7.91
C ALA A 162 3.86 6.68 -7.22
N ASN A 163 3.53 5.94 -6.19
CA ASN A 163 2.32 6.20 -5.38
C ASN A 163 2.46 7.42 -4.45
N SER A 164 3.66 7.97 -4.30
CA SER A 164 3.97 9.09 -3.40
C SER A 164 5.32 9.71 -3.75
N GLU A 165 5.56 10.93 -3.29
CA GLU A 165 6.89 11.56 -3.35
C GLU A 165 7.92 10.76 -2.55
N ASN A 166 7.50 10.16 -1.44
CA ASN A 166 8.34 9.28 -0.64
C ASN A 166 8.84 8.08 -1.46
N VAL A 167 7.95 7.44 -2.23
CA VAL A 167 8.32 6.32 -3.12
C VAL A 167 9.11 6.82 -4.34
N ALA A 168 8.80 7.98 -4.91
CA ALA A 168 9.59 8.57 -5.99
C ALA A 168 11.06 8.81 -5.57
N LYS A 169 11.29 9.29 -4.34
CA LYS A 169 12.63 9.42 -3.75
C LYS A 169 13.36 8.08 -3.66
N ARG A 170 12.64 7.00 -3.28
CA ARG A 170 13.22 5.64 -3.23
C ARG A 170 13.54 5.09 -4.61
N ILE A 171 12.68 5.29 -5.60
CA ILE A 171 12.92 4.92 -7.01
C ILE A 171 14.19 5.62 -7.49
N ARG A 172 14.31 6.93 -7.27
CA ARG A 172 15.51 7.70 -7.62
C ARG A 172 16.75 7.16 -6.90
N LYS A 173 16.64 6.86 -5.61
CA LYS A 173 17.76 6.36 -4.80
C LYS A 173 18.23 4.97 -5.24
N HIS A 174 17.30 4.02 -5.39
CA HIS A 174 17.62 2.62 -5.57
C HIS A 174 17.72 2.19 -7.04
N TYR A 175 16.89 2.79 -7.92
CA TYR A 175 16.84 2.43 -9.33
C TYR A 175 17.50 3.46 -10.26
N ARG A 176 17.85 4.65 -9.74
CA ARG A 176 18.41 5.76 -10.54
C ARG A 176 17.47 6.17 -11.68
N ARG A 177 16.17 6.09 -11.44
CA ARG A 177 15.10 6.43 -12.39
C ARG A 177 14.24 7.54 -11.84
N GLU A 178 13.68 8.37 -12.71
CA GLU A 178 12.64 9.33 -12.36
C GLU A 178 11.27 8.65 -12.38
N ALA A 179 10.31 9.20 -11.63
CA ALA A 179 8.94 8.73 -11.59
C ALA A 179 7.96 9.90 -11.52
N VAL A 180 6.83 9.77 -12.19
CA VAL A 180 5.68 10.67 -12.02
C VAL A 180 4.89 10.22 -10.81
N VAL A 181 4.45 11.15 -9.96
CA VAL A 181 3.66 10.80 -8.76
C VAL A 181 2.18 10.84 -9.09
N ILE A 182 1.52 9.68 -8.98
CA ILE A 182 0.07 9.54 -9.03
C ILE A 182 -0.35 8.78 -7.77
N PRO A 183 -0.89 9.47 -6.75
CA PRO A 183 -1.31 8.85 -5.49
C PRO A 183 -2.37 7.76 -5.71
N PRO A 184 -2.37 6.71 -4.87
CA PRO A 184 -3.36 5.64 -4.97
C PRO A 184 -4.75 6.12 -4.59
N PRO A 185 -5.81 5.48 -5.10
CA PRO A 185 -7.17 5.95 -4.97
C PRO A 185 -7.78 5.67 -3.59
N VAL A 186 -8.70 6.54 -3.21
CA VAL A 186 -9.68 6.34 -2.14
C VAL A 186 -11.08 6.47 -2.73
N ARG A 187 -11.94 5.47 -2.50
CA ARG A 187 -13.34 5.50 -2.98
C ARG A 187 -14.20 6.33 -2.02
N CYS A 188 -14.08 7.67 -2.09
CA CYS A 188 -14.75 8.58 -1.15
C CYS A 188 -16.26 8.39 -1.09
N ARG A 189 -16.92 7.97 -2.19
CA ARG A 189 -18.35 7.68 -2.24
C ARG A 189 -18.82 6.57 -1.30
N LEU A 190 -17.90 5.69 -0.85
CA LEU A 190 -18.22 4.59 0.06
C LEU A 190 -18.24 5.01 1.54
N PHE A 191 -17.76 6.21 1.85
CA PHE A 191 -17.66 6.75 3.21
C PHE A 191 -18.72 7.83 3.44
N GLN A 192 -19.24 7.90 4.65
CA GLN A 192 -20.28 8.86 5.03
C GLN A 192 -19.78 9.74 6.16
N ILE A 193 -20.14 11.02 6.11
CA ILE A 193 -19.96 11.95 7.22
C ILE A 193 -21.09 11.74 8.21
N SER A 194 -20.76 11.46 9.47
CA SER A 194 -21.73 11.41 10.56
C SER A 194 -21.83 12.74 11.26
N GLU A 195 -23.06 13.16 11.62
CA GLU A 195 -23.30 14.31 12.49
C GLU A 195 -22.82 14.04 13.93
N TYR A 196 -22.79 12.77 14.32
CA TYR A 196 -22.31 12.37 15.64
C TYR A 196 -20.80 12.46 15.74
N ASP A 197 -20.31 13.18 16.75
CA ASP A 197 -18.90 13.18 17.12
C ASP A 197 -18.66 12.08 18.16
N GLY A 198 -17.98 11.02 17.73
CA GLY A 198 -17.71 9.87 18.57
C GLY A 198 -16.77 10.16 19.73
N ASP A 199 -16.75 9.27 20.69
CA ASP A 199 -15.97 9.36 21.93
C ASP A 199 -14.73 8.44 21.94
N TYR A 200 -14.41 7.81 20.80
CA TYR A 200 -13.28 6.90 20.67
C TYR A 200 -12.33 7.29 19.54
N PHE A 201 -11.06 7.00 19.72
CA PHE A 201 -10.06 7.01 18.65
C PHE A 201 -10.06 5.70 17.87
N LEU A 202 -9.62 5.74 16.62
CA LEU A 202 -9.62 4.57 15.75
C LEU A 202 -8.23 4.30 15.16
N VAL A 203 -7.85 3.02 15.12
CA VAL A 203 -6.74 2.51 14.31
C VAL A 203 -7.27 1.40 13.41
N VAL A 204 -7.02 1.48 12.11
CA VAL A 204 -7.28 0.41 11.13
C VAL A 204 -5.96 0.03 10.48
N SER A 205 -5.43 -1.16 10.77
CA SER A 205 -4.10 -1.54 10.30
C SER A 205 -3.90 -3.05 10.27
N ARG A 206 -2.97 -3.52 9.43
CA ARG A 206 -2.39 -4.85 9.62
C ARG A 206 -1.46 -4.83 10.84
N PHE A 207 -1.56 -5.82 11.73
CA PHE A 207 -0.73 -5.87 12.91
C PHE A 207 0.67 -6.40 12.59
N GLN A 208 1.47 -5.48 12.09
CA GLN A 208 2.90 -5.64 11.82
C GLN A 208 3.66 -4.68 12.74
N GLU A 209 4.83 -5.06 13.20
CA GLU A 209 5.62 -4.30 14.17
C GLU A 209 5.90 -2.86 13.71
N TYR A 210 6.23 -2.65 12.42
CA TYR A 210 6.51 -1.32 11.85
C TYR A 210 5.27 -0.39 11.80
N LYS A 211 4.06 -0.93 11.94
CA LYS A 211 2.83 -0.12 12.00
C LYS A 211 2.64 0.57 13.35
N ARG A 212 3.42 0.17 14.36
CA ARG A 212 3.51 0.81 15.66
C ARG A 212 2.15 1.05 16.35
N VAL A 213 1.23 0.11 16.20
CA VAL A 213 -0.08 0.13 16.88
C VAL A 213 0.07 0.14 18.40
N ASP A 214 1.18 -0.40 18.91
CA ASP A 214 1.59 -0.35 20.31
C ASP A 214 1.58 1.08 20.88
N ILE A 215 2.13 2.06 20.15
CA ILE A 215 2.18 3.47 20.58
C ILE A 215 0.77 4.02 20.80
N ALA A 216 -0.18 3.71 19.91
CA ALA A 216 -1.57 4.16 20.04
C ALA A 216 -2.25 3.54 21.26
N ILE A 217 -2.04 2.23 21.50
CA ILE A 217 -2.59 1.52 22.66
C ILE A 217 -2.03 2.11 23.96
N GLU A 218 -0.72 2.26 24.06
CA GLU A 218 -0.06 2.78 25.27
C GLU A 218 -0.46 4.23 25.57
N ALA A 219 -0.54 5.09 24.53
CA ALA A 219 -0.94 6.49 24.70
C ALA A 219 -2.39 6.60 25.19
N CYS A 220 -3.32 5.82 24.60
CA CYS A 220 -4.71 5.80 25.05
C CYS A 220 -4.87 5.23 26.46
N ASN A 221 -4.13 4.16 26.81
CA ASN A 221 -4.08 3.64 28.18
C ASN A 221 -3.63 4.72 29.18
N LYS A 222 -2.54 5.45 28.85
CA LYS A 222 -1.96 6.48 29.72
C LYS A 222 -2.91 7.63 29.99
N LEU A 223 -3.77 7.97 29.00
CA LEU A 223 -4.73 9.07 29.09
C LEU A 223 -6.16 8.60 29.46
N GLY A 224 -6.41 7.31 29.60
CA GLY A 224 -7.75 6.77 29.84
C GLY A 224 -8.72 6.97 28.68
N LEU A 225 -8.21 7.13 27.45
CA LEU A 225 -9.01 7.40 26.25
C LEU A 225 -9.51 6.10 25.62
N LYS A 226 -10.73 6.12 25.08
CA LYS A 226 -11.30 4.99 24.34
C LYS A 226 -10.59 4.83 23.00
N LEU A 227 -10.13 3.62 22.71
CA LEU A 227 -9.49 3.27 21.44
C LEU A 227 -10.11 1.98 20.88
N LYS A 228 -10.55 2.04 19.63
CA LYS A 228 -10.91 0.85 18.85
C LYS A 228 -9.81 0.55 17.84
N VAL A 229 -9.37 -0.71 17.80
CA VAL A 229 -8.29 -1.18 16.94
C VAL A 229 -8.83 -2.29 16.04
N VAL A 230 -8.89 -2.01 14.74
CA VAL A 230 -9.32 -2.96 13.70
C VAL A 230 -8.12 -3.52 12.99
N GLY A 231 -8.10 -4.82 12.82
CA GLY A 231 -7.09 -5.52 12.04
C GLY A 231 -6.65 -6.84 12.63
N ASP A 232 -5.68 -7.44 11.95
CA ASP A 232 -5.11 -8.73 12.33
C ASP A 232 -3.66 -8.83 11.83
N GLY A 233 -2.89 -9.73 12.41
CA GLY A 233 -1.51 -9.95 12.00
C GLY A 233 -0.64 -10.61 13.06
N PRO A 234 0.65 -10.83 12.74
CA PRO A 234 1.58 -11.54 13.62
C PRO A 234 1.73 -10.93 15.01
N ASP A 235 1.50 -9.61 15.12
CA ASP A 235 1.68 -8.85 16.37
C ASP A 235 0.44 -8.86 17.29
N TYR A 236 -0.66 -9.51 16.87
CA TYR A 236 -1.94 -9.51 17.60
C TYR A 236 -1.78 -9.89 19.09
N LYS A 237 -1.01 -10.94 19.39
CA LYS A 237 -0.85 -11.42 20.77
C LYS A 237 -0.17 -10.38 21.66
N ARG A 238 0.87 -9.70 21.15
CA ARG A 238 1.59 -8.65 21.87
C ARG A 238 0.68 -7.44 22.09
N LEU A 239 -0.03 -6.99 21.06
CA LEU A 239 -0.95 -5.85 21.15
C LEU A 239 -2.10 -6.14 22.12
N LYS A 240 -2.63 -7.36 22.12
CA LYS A 240 -3.68 -7.78 23.06
C LYS A 240 -3.20 -7.76 24.53
N ALA A 241 -1.95 -8.12 24.75
CA ALA A 241 -1.36 -8.06 26.11
C ALA A 241 -1.12 -6.62 26.60
N LEU A 242 -0.97 -5.65 25.69
CA LEU A 242 -0.82 -4.23 25.99
C LEU A 242 -2.15 -3.51 26.20
N ALA A 243 -3.25 -4.04 25.66
CA ALA A 243 -4.57 -3.40 25.72
C ALA A 243 -5.10 -3.30 27.16
N GLY A 244 -5.35 -2.07 27.60
CA GLY A 244 -6.00 -1.77 28.88
C GLY A 244 -7.54 -1.75 28.75
N PRO A 245 -8.26 -1.38 29.82
CA PRO A 245 -9.73 -1.48 29.88
C PRO A 245 -10.47 -0.55 28.91
N THR A 246 -9.81 0.50 28.40
CA THR A 246 -10.39 1.46 27.43
C THR A 246 -10.05 1.14 25.99
N VAL A 247 -9.27 0.06 25.75
CA VAL A 247 -8.80 -0.33 24.42
C VAL A 247 -9.48 -1.61 23.95
N GLU A 248 -10.19 -1.54 22.84
CA GLU A 248 -10.91 -2.64 22.24
C GLU A 248 -10.21 -3.11 20.94
N LEU A 249 -9.67 -4.33 20.93
CA LEU A 249 -9.18 -4.97 19.71
C LEU A 249 -10.31 -5.76 19.06
N LEU A 250 -10.86 -5.21 17.98
CA LEU A 250 -12.02 -5.77 17.25
C LEU A 250 -11.63 -6.96 16.35
N GLY A 251 -10.33 -7.15 16.12
CA GLY A 251 -9.88 -8.14 15.16
C GLY A 251 -10.24 -7.71 13.73
N ARG A 252 -10.44 -8.67 12.85
CA ARG A 252 -10.84 -8.43 11.47
C ARG A 252 -12.36 -8.29 11.40
N VAL A 253 -12.83 -7.16 10.93
CA VAL A 253 -14.24 -6.87 10.69
C VAL A 253 -14.49 -6.66 9.19
N ASP A 254 -15.74 -6.72 8.75
CA ASP A 254 -16.11 -6.45 7.36
C ASP A 254 -16.00 -4.96 6.99
N ASP A 255 -15.99 -4.69 5.69
CA ASP A 255 -15.78 -3.33 5.17
C ASP A 255 -16.93 -2.38 5.53
N ALA A 256 -18.17 -2.87 5.72
CA ALA A 256 -19.30 -2.05 6.13
C ALA A 256 -19.08 -1.54 7.55
N HIS A 257 -18.71 -2.43 8.47
CA HIS A 257 -18.42 -2.09 9.85
C HIS A 257 -17.18 -1.17 9.98
N VAL A 258 -16.14 -1.38 9.15
CA VAL A 258 -14.99 -0.44 9.10
C VAL A 258 -15.44 0.98 8.77
N LYS A 259 -16.32 1.16 7.79
CA LYS A 259 -16.85 2.49 7.41
C LYS A 259 -17.66 3.14 8.52
N GLU A 260 -18.48 2.36 9.24
CA GLU A 260 -19.21 2.84 10.42
C GLU A 260 -18.25 3.30 11.52
N LEU A 261 -17.17 2.54 11.75
CA LEU A 261 -16.15 2.89 12.74
C LEU A 261 -15.41 4.17 12.36
N TYR A 262 -15.11 4.38 11.07
CA TYR A 262 -14.56 5.66 10.60
C TYR A 262 -15.55 6.80 10.83
N ALA A 263 -16.82 6.64 10.42
CA ALA A 263 -17.83 7.68 10.56
C ALA A 263 -18.11 8.04 12.03
N GLY A 264 -17.97 7.09 12.95
CA GLY A 264 -18.26 7.24 14.38
C GLY A 264 -17.05 7.59 15.26
N CYS A 265 -15.81 7.62 14.75
CA CYS A 265 -14.67 7.93 15.60
C CYS A 265 -14.51 9.43 15.85
N ARG A 266 -13.79 9.78 16.91
CA ARG A 266 -13.40 11.17 17.20
C ARG A 266 -12.25 11.62 16.29
N ALA A 267 -11.23 10.76 16.14
CA ALA A 267 -10.11 10.94 15.22
C ALA A 267 -9.47 9.59 14.89
N PHE A 268 -8.74 9.55 13.78
CA PHE A 268 -7.97 8.41 13.35
C PHE A 268 -6.51 8.54 13.79
N LEU A 269 -5.94 7.49 14.41
CA LEU A 269 -4.54 7.45 14.80
C LEU A 269 -3.71 6.68 13.77
N PHE A 270 -2.64 7.29 13.27
CA PHE A 270 -1.76 6.74 12.26
C PHE A 270 -0.30 6.73 12.74
N PRO A 271 0.08 5.79 13.63
CA PRO A 271 1.37 5.81 14.31
C PRO A 271 2.54 5.21 13.51
N GLY A 272 2.26 4.52 12.40
CA GLY A 272 3.27 3.89 11.55
C GLY A 272 3.84 4.82 10.50
N GLU A 273 5.10 4.58 10.07
CA GLU A 273 5.66 5.16 8.86
C GLU A 273 5.28 4.32 7.65
N GLU A 274 4.53 4.91 6.71
CA GLU A 274 4.06 4.23 5.51
C GLU A 274 4.49 4.95 4.23
N ASP A 275 4.36 4.25 3.11
CA ASP A 275 4.76 4.77 1.80
C ASP A 275 3.83 5.89 1.32
N PHE A 276 2.51 5.75 1.57
CA PHE A 276 1.51 6.76 1.28
C PHE A 276 0.49 6.91 2.43
N GLY A 277 -0.23 5.84 2.76
CA GLY A 277 -1.25 5.85 3.81
C GLY A 277 -2.65 6.14 3.25
N ILE A 278 -3.36 5.11 2.81
CA ILE A 278 -4.75 5.21 2.32
C ILE A 278 -5.71 5.43 3.50
N THR A 279 -5.49 4.77 4.63
CA THR A 279 -6.38 4.81 5.80
C THR A 279 -6.59 6.21 6.42
N PRO A 280 -5.61 7.12 6.45
CA PRO A 280 -5.84 8.54 6.77
C PRO A 280 -6.87 9.20 5.86
N LEU A 281 -6.82 8.93 4.56
CA LEU A 281 -7.76 9.52 3.60
C LEU A 281 -9.17 8.90 3.73
N GLU A 282 -9.28 7.63 4.10
CA GLU A 282 -10.56 6.99 4.43
C GLU A 282 -11.22 7.67 5.65
N ALA A 283 -10.42 8.00 6.68
CA ALA A 283 -10.89 8.78 7.83
C ALA A 283 -11.36 10.19 7.42
N MET A 284 -10.57 10.89 6.61
CA MET A 284 -10.94 12.22 6.09
C MET A 284 -12.17 12.16 5.18
N ALA A 285 -12.33 11.11 4.37
CA ALA A 285 -13.53 10.87 3.56
C ALA A 285 -14.78 10.68 4.43
N SER A 286 -14.61 10.21 5.68
CA SER A 286 -15.64 10.11 6.70
C SER A 286 -15.80 11.40 7.55
N GLY A 287 -15.10 12.49 7.19
CA GLY A 287 -15.11 13.74 7.93
C GLY A 287 -14.36 13.66 9.27
N ARG A 288 -13.37 12.77 9.40
CA ARG A 288 -12.63 12.56 10.65
C ARG A 288 -11.17 13.00 10.52
N PRO A 289 -10.68 13.82 11.47
CA PRO A 289 -9.29 14.28 11.48
C PRO A 289 -8.33 13.15 11.82
N VAL A 290 -7.06 13.35 11.47
CA VAL A 290 -6.02 12.35 11.63
C VAL A 290 -4.93 12.86 12.58
N ILE A 291 -4.47 12.00 13.50
CA ILE A 291 -3.27 12.25 14.31
C ILE A 291 -2.22 11.26 13.81
N ALA A 292 -1.21 11.77 13.11
CA ALA A 292 -0.25 10.95 12.37
C ALA A 292 1.20 11.12 12.86
N TYR A 293 1.99 10.06 12.72
CA TYR A 293 3.42 10.18 12.79
C TYR A 293 3.94 11.01 11.60
N GLY A 294 4.65 12.11 11.89
CA GLY A 294 5.09 13.09 10.91
C GLY A 294 6.23 12.61 10.01
N LYS A 295 6.07 11.42 9.36
CA LYS A 295 7.02 10.86 8.40
C LYS A 295 6.35 10.09 7.27
N GLY A 296 7.11 9.90 6.18
CA GLY A 296 6.67 9.15 5.01
C GLY A 296 5.45 9.76 4.35
N GLY A 297 4.54 8.93 3.88
CA GLY A 297 3.33 9.35 3.16
C GLY A 297 2.32 10.13 4.00
N ALA A 298 2.39 10.08 5.34
CA ALA A 298 1.56 10.92 6.19
C ALA A 298 1.75 12.43 5.90
N LEU A 299 2.96 12.83 5.56
CA LEU A 299 3.29 14.23 5.19
C LEU A 299 2.67 14.66 3.84
N GLU A 300 2.21 13.71 3.04
CA GLU A 300 1.57 13.96 1.74
C GLU A 300 0.03 13.93 1.84
N THR A 301 -0.50 13.24 2.85
CA THR A 301 -1.95 13.03 3.02
C THR A 301 -2.57 13.91 4.10
N VAL A 302 -1.82 14.27 5.15
CA VAL A 302 -2.30 15.10 6.27
C VAL A 302 -1.77 16.52 6.12
N VAL A 303 -2.64 17.50 6.35
CA VAL A 303 -2.30 18.93 6.40
C VAL A 303 -2.47 19.41 7.85
N GLU A 304 -1.35 19.83 8.48
CA GLU A 304 -1.32 20.28 9.87
C GLU A 304 -2.34 21.38 10.14
N GLY A 305 -3.15 21.20 11.17
CA GLY A 305 -4.18 22.14 11.59
C GLY A 305 -5.42 22.20 10.68
N VAL A 306 -5.43 21.53 9.52
CA VAL A 306 -6.54 21.54 8.56
C VAL A 306 -7.21 20.17 8.47
N THR A 307 -6.43 19.10 8.28
CA THR A 307 -6.98 17.75 8.18
C THR A 307 -6.53 16.85 9.33
N GLY A 308 -5.65 17.34 10.18
CA GLY A 308 -5.13 16.61 11.32
C GLY A 308 -3.97 17.32 11.98
N THR A 309 -3.22 16.57 12.80
CA THR A 309 -2.00 17.05 13.44
C THR A 309 -0.94 15.94 13.48
N PHE A 310 0.32 16.31 13.64
CA PHE A 310 1.43 15.37 13.70
C PHE A 310 2.01 15.21 15.11
N PHE A 311 2.55 14.03 15.38
CA PHE A 311 3.58 13.83 16.40
C PHE A 311 4.90 13.48 15.71
N HIS A 312 6.04 13.96 16.25
CA HIS A 312 7.31 13.99 15.51
C HIS A 312 8.31 12.90 15.93
N GLU A 313 8.14 12.33 17.09
CA GLU A 313 8.93 11.18 17.54
C GLU A 313 8.03 9.95 17.63
N GLN A 314 8.50 8.81 17.12
CA GLN A 314 7.71 7.58 17.11
C GLN A 314 7.73 6.91 18.50
N THR A 315 7.25 7.66 19.51
CA THR A 315 7.17 7.29 20.92
C THR A 315 5.78 7.51 21.47
N THR A 316 5.44 6.79 22.53
CA THR A 316 4.17 6.94 23.26
C THR A 316 4.00 8.35 23.81
N ASP A 317 5.07 8.95 24.35
CA ASP A 317 5.00 10.28 24.95
C ASP A 317 4.74 11.38 23.90
N SER A 318 5.37 11.29 22.71
CA SER A 318 5.10 12.23 21.64
C SER A 318 3.65 12.17 21.13
N LEU A 319 3.06 10.96 21.05
CA LEU A 319 1.64 10.81 20.71
C LEU A 319 0.74 11.33 21.84
N VAL A 320 1.08 11.12 23.11
CA VAL A 320 0.33 11.67 24.27
C VAL A 320 0.27 13.19 24.18
N GLU A 321 1.38 13.86 23.88
CA GLU A 321 1.39 15.32 23.72
C GLU A 321 0.56 15.78 22.50
N ALA A 322 0.60 15.03 21.39
CA ALA A 322 -0.27 15.33 20.24
C ALA A 322 -1.76 15.16 20.58
N LEU A 323 -2.13 14.09 21.33
CA LEU A 323 -3.49 13.87 21.78
C LEU A 323 -3.99 15.00 22.70
N LYS A 324 -3.14 15.51 23.60
CA LYS A 324 -3.48 16.66 24.45
C LYS A 324 -3.69 17.95 23.64
N ARG A 325 -2.81 18.22 22.66
CA ARG A 325 -2.99 19.39 21.76
C ARG A 325 -4.28 19.27 20.94
N PHE A 326 -4.60 18.06 20.48
CA PHE A 326 -5.80 17.78 19.69
C PHE A 326 -7.09 18.17 20.41
N GLU A 327 -7.13 18.13 21.76
CA GLU A 327 -8.30 18.53 22.56
C GLU A 327 -8.74 19.99 22.31
N SER A 328 -7.83 20.89 21.96
CA SER A 328 -8.09 22.30 21.67
C SER A 328 -8.28 22.59 20.17
N MET A 329 -8.16 21.57 19.30
CA MET A 329 -8.28 21.75 17.86
C MET A 329 -9.71 21.49 17.39
N THR A 330 -10.11 22.21 16.36
CA THR A 330 -11.40 22.02 15.67
C THR A 330 -11.16 21.77 14.20
N PHE A 331 -11.96 20.86 13.62
CA PHE A 331 -11.83 20.46 12.21
C PHE A 331 -13.19 20.49 11.52
N ASP A 332 -13.22 21.07 10.33
CA ASP A 332 -14.43 21.08 9.49
C ASP A 332 -14.54 19.76 8.71
N LYS A 333 -15.63 19.01 8.94
CA LYS A 333 -15.90 17.72 8.30
C LYS A 333 -15.95 17.81 6.77
N GLN A 334 -16.45 18.93 6.23
CA GLN A 334 -16.55 19.14 4.78
C GLN A 334 -15.17 19.44 4.16
N VAL A 335 -14.34 20.19 4.87
CA VAL A 335 -12.95 20.46 4.45
C VAL A 335 -12.14 19.16 4.43
N LEU A 336 -12.30 18.30 5.45
CA LEU A 336 -11.67 16.97 5.50
C LEU A 336 -12.08 16.12 4.30
N ARG A 337 -13.38 16.03 4.03
CA ARG A 337 -13.88 15.26 2.87
C ARG A 337 -13.42 15.84 1.54
N ALA A 338 -13.47 17.15 1.36
CA ALA A 338 -13.01 17.83 0.15
C ALA A 338 -11.51 17.58 -0.09
N HIS A 339 -10.71 17.47 0.99
CA HIS A 339 -9.31 17.10 0.88
C HIS A 339 -9.14 15.65 0.39
N ALA A 340 -9.87 14.69 0.97
CA ALA A 340 -9.83 13.28 0.55
C ALA A 340 -10.28 13.10 -0.92
N GLN A 341 -11.24 13.88 -1.40
CA GLN A 341 -11.74 13.83 -2.78
C GLN A 341 -10.67 14.17 -3.83
N LYS A 342 -9.60 14.87 -3.47
CA LYS A 342 -8.45 15.07 -4.38
C LYS A 342 -7.73 13.75 -4.73
N PHE A 343 -7.97 12.71 -3.95
CA PHE A 343 -7.42 11.36 -4.10
C PHE A 343 -8.51 10.33 -4.48
N ASP A 344 -9.66 10.79 -4.98
CA ASP A 344 -10.76 9.90 -5.35
C ASP A 344 -10.38 8.96 -6.50
N ASP A 345 -11.03 7.80 -6.58
CA ASP A 345 -10.75 6.79 -7.61
C ASP A 345 -10.98 7.32 -9.03
N GLU A 346 -11.93 8.23 -9.25
CA GLU A 346 -12.13 8.86 -10.57
C GLU A 346 -10.97 9.79 -10.93
N VAL A 347 -10.41 10.54 -9.98
CA VAL A 347 -9.22 11.36 -10.19
C VAL A 347 -8.01 10.49 -10.53
N PHE A 348 -7.82 9.41 -9.78
CA PHE A 348 -6.77 8.43 -10.03
C PHE A 348 -6.87 7.83 -11.42
N LYS A 349 -8.05 7.29 -11.79
CA LYS A 349 -8.29 6.68 -13.10
C LYS A 349 -8.06 7.66 -14.25
N ALA A 350 -8.52 8.89 -14.10
CA ALA A 350 -8.31 9.94 -15.12
C ALA A 350 -6.81 10.23 -15.33
N ARG A 351 -6.03 10.33 -14.23
CA ARG A 351 -4.58 10.58 -14.31
C ARG A 351 -3.81 9.39 -14.91
N ILE A 352 -4.15 8.16 -14.52
CA ILE A 352 -3.54 6.95 -15.09
C ILE A 352 -3.83 6.88 -16.59
N LYS A 353 -5.10 7.05 -16.98
CA LYS A 353 -5.50 7.01 -18.39
C LYS A 353 -4.77 8.05 -19.22
N ALA A 354 -4.75 9.29 -18.76
CA ALA A 354 -4.06 10.39 -19.45
C ALA A 354 -2.56 10.10 -19.64
N PHE A 355 -1.88 9.60 -18.58
CA PHE A 355 -0.47 9.25 -18.65
C PHE A 355 -0.19 8.11 -19.62
N VAL A 356 -1.00 7.05 -19.59
CA VAL A 356 -0.88 5.90 -20.49
C VAL A 356 -1.08 6.31 -21.94
N GLU A 357 -2.12 7.12 -22.24
CA GLU A 357 -2.41 7.63 -23.58
C GLU A 357 -1.31 8.59 -24.08
N GLU A 358 -0.80 9.47 -23.22
CA GLU A 358 0.32 10.36 -23.54
C GLU A 358 1.54 9.57 -24.00
N LYS A 359 1.98 8.57 -23.20
CA LYS A 359 3.18 7.80 -23.51
C LYS A 359 3.01 6.91 -24.75
N TYR A 360 1.81 6.39 -24.97
CA TYR A 360 1.49 5.66 -26.19
C TYR A 360 1.55 6.55 -27.44
N ASN A 361 1.01 7.76 -27.36
CA ASN A 361 0.99 8.70 -28.47
C ASN A 361 2.38 9.28 -28.77
N GLU A 362 3.18 9.60 -27.74
CA GLU A 362 4.57 10.06 -27.89
C GLU A 362 5.39 9.06 -28.73
N ARG A 363 5.28 7.76 -28.40
CA ARG A 363 6.04 6.72 -29.13
C ARG A 363 5.55 6.55 -30.58
N ASN A 364 4.25 6.53 -30.80
CA ASN A 364 3.69 6.34 -32.14
C ASN A 364 3.73 7.62 -33.00
N GLY A 365 3.79 8.81 -32.38
CA GLY A 365 3.95 10.09 -33.05
C GLY A 365 5.38 10.43 -33.46
N ALA A 366 6.38 9.91 -32.72
CA ALA A 366 7.80 10.08 -33.04
C ALA A 366 8.28 9.20 -34.23
N GLY A 367 7.44 8.28 -34.71
CA GLY A 367 7.70 7.41 -35.86
C GLY A 367 7.11 7.92 -37.19
N ARG A 368 6.55 9.13 -37.20
CA ARG A 368 6.10 9.84 -38.42
C ARG A 368 6.98 11.09 -38.63
#